data_e0185d299c2fa595b68325d96e1a997e
#
_entry.id   e0185d299c2fa595b68325d96e1a997e
#
_cell.length_a   1.000
_cell.length_b   1.000
_cell.length_c   1.000
_cell.angle_alpha   90.00
_cell.angle_beta   90.00
_cell.angle_gamma   90.00
#
_symmetry.space_group_name_H-M   'P 1'
#
loop_
_entity.id
_entity.type
_entity.pdbx_description
1 polymer ?
#
loop_
_entity_poly.entity_id
_entity_poly.type
_entity_poly.pdbx_seq_one_letter_code
_entity_poly.pdbx_strand_id
1 'polypeptide(L)'
;MSTSRWSAVLPDFAPFRSGRDFRLLFYQGTVTYFGSFMAMIALPLQIKHLTDSPLAVGAMGAVELVPLVVFGLYGGALADAVDRRRMILLTEAGLGVLALVLLVNALLPDPLLWPLYVVAAGVSALSGLQRPALDSLMARIVPHDQLTAAAALNGLRYQFGAIAGPALAGVVVAFAGHAAAYSVTVLGFLASVLLCLRLSPAPPVKGADRPSLRGIAEGARYAWSRPVLLGTYAVDLAAMFFAFPNAIYPFLADELDAVWALGLMYAAGAVGSLVLGMTSGWMSRVRRHGLLVVFGAAVWGLAVAGAGASSGIWLVLLCLAVAGAGDMVSGLGRATIWNQTIPEELRGRLAGIEVLSYSVGPQLGQVRAGTMAGWTGTRSAFWGGGLACVASVAVLAALLPKLISYDADTDEDALRRRAAREAEPSGVPA
;
A
#
# COMPACT_ATOMS: atom_id res chain seq x y z
N MET A 1 31.82 9.39 25.77
CA MET A 1 31.16 8.07 25.97
C MET A 1 30.77 7.53 24.61
N SER A 2 31.41 6.45 24.13
CA SER A 2 31.16 5.89 22.80
C SER A 2 29.80 5.20 22.81
N THR A 3 28.79 5.82 22.25
CA THR A 3 27.55 5.16 21.91
C THR A 3 27.88 4.06 20.90
N SER A 4 27.64 2.82 21.25
CA SER A 4 28.00 1.66 20.43
C SER A 4 27.35 1.82 19.03
N ARG A 5 28.09 1.52 17.96
CA ARG A 5 27.59 1.55 16.56
C ARG A 5 26.29 0.74 16.36
N TRP A 6 25.94 -0.14 17.26
CA TRP A 6 24.74 -0.97 17.25
C TRP A 6 23.48 -0.21 17.69
N SER A 7 23.59 0.87 18.51
CA SER A 7 22.42 1.68 18.89
C SER A 7 21.84 2.50 17.71
N ALA A 8 22.61 2.72 16.65
CA ALA A 8 22.16 3.42 15.46
C ALA A 8 21.38 2.53 14.46
N VAL A 9 21.36 1.21 14.65
CA VAL A 9 20.70 0.24 13.77
C VAL A 9 19.39 -0.29 14.37
N LEU A 10 19.25 -0.26 15.70
CA LEU A 10 18.07 -0.76 16.37
C LEU A 10 16.93 0.26 16.33
N PRO A 11 15.67 -0.19 16.18
CA PRO A 11 14.51 0.70 16.26
C PRO A 11 14.47 1.40 17.61
N ASP A 12 14.16 2.70 17.60
CA ASP A 12 13.94 3.44 18.83
C ASP A 12 12.53 3.17 19.37
N PHE A 13 12.47 2.59 20.56
CA PHE A 13 11.24 2.25 21.27
C PHE A 13 10.76 3.37 22.21
N ALA A 14 11.33 4.56 22.15
CA ALA A 14 10.90 5.70 22.99
C ALA A 14 9.38 5.95 22.90
N PRO A 15 8.70 5.89 21.74
CA PRO A 15 7.24 6.11 21.65
C PRO A 15 6.42 5.11 22.49
N PHE A 16 6.91 3.89 22.70
CA PHE A 16 6.25 2.92 23.58
C PHE A 16 6.34 3.29 25.07
N ARG A 17 7.38 4.01 25.46
CA ARG A 17 7.60 4.45 26.85
C ARG A 17 6.85 5.74 27.16
N SER A 18 6.75 6.65 26.19
CA SER A 18 6.22 7.99 26.39
C SER A 18 4.69 8.06 26.39
N GLY A 19 3.97 7.12 25.75
CA GLY A 19 2.53 7.28 25.58
C GLY A 19 1.69 6.00 25.69
N ARG A 20 0.65 6.02 26.52
CA ARG A 20 -0.37 4.96 26.58
C ARG A 20 -1.12 4.86 25.25
N ASP A 21 -1.52 6.00 24.67
CA ASP A 21 -2.32 6.05 23.45
C ASP A 21 -1.52 5.54 22.23
N PHE A 22 -0.19 5.78 22.17
CA PHE A 22 0.65 5.21 21.15
C PHE A 22 0.65 3.67 21.22
N ARG A 23 0.80 3.09 22.41
CA ARG A 23 0.74 1.62 22.58
C ARG A 23 -0.60 1.05 22.15
N LEU A 24 -1.70 1.69 22.56
CA LEU A 24 -3.05 1.27 22.17
C LEU A 24 -3.24 1.32 20.66
N LEU A 25 -2.83 2.43 20.00
CA LEU A 25 -2.93 2.60 18.55
C LEU A 25 -2.03 1.62 17.80
N PHE A 26 -0.84 1.32 18.32
CA PHE A 26 0.07 0.34 17.73
C PHE A 26 -0.51 -1.07 17.79
N TYR A 27 -1.00 -1.53 18.95
CA TYR A 27 -1.62 -2.85 19.10
C TYR A 27 -2.92 -2.96 18.30
N GLN A 28 -3.75 -1.91 18.32
CA GLN A 28 -4.96 -1.82 17.52
C GLN A 28 -4.64 -2.04 16.04
N GLY A 29 -3.71 -1.26 15.48
CA GLY A 29 -3.35 -1.41 14.08
C GLY A 29 -2.68 -2.75 13.75
N THR A 30 -1.95 -3.37 14.70
CA THR A 30 -1.39 -4.71 14.50
C THR A 30 -2.50 -5.74 14.32
N VAL A 31 -3.50 -5.73 15.20
CA VAL A 31 -4.62 -6.67 15.14
C VAL A 31 -5.47 -6.44 13.90
N THR A 32 -5.75 -5.16 13.56
CA THR A 32 -6.44 -4.78 12.32
C THR A 32 -5.73 -5.29 11.08
N TYR A 33 -4.39 -5.15 10.99
CA TYR A 33 -3.65 -5.65 9.84
C TYR A 33 -3.75 -7.17 9.70
N PHE A 34 -3.60 -7.92 10.78
CA PHE A 34 -3.78 -9.38 10.71
C PHE A 34 -5.16 -9.77 10.22
N GLY A 35 -6.24 -9.16 10.76
CA GLY A 35 -7.60 -9.39 10.31
C GLY A 35 -7.79 -9.03 8.83
N SER A 36 -7.29 -7.87 8.41
CA SER A 36 -7.39 -7.40 7.03
C SER A 36 -6.65 -8.31 6.04
N PHE A 37 -5.45 -8.78 6.38
CA PHE A 37 -4.71 -9.71 5.53
C PHE A 37 -5.39 -11.09 5.43
N MET A 38 -6.05 -11.56 6.51
CA MET A 38 -6.88 -12.77 6.44
C MET A 38 -8.00 -12.62 5.40
N ALA A 39 -8.77 -11.52 5.47
CA ALA A 39 -9.84 -11.25 4.52
C ALA A 39 -9.31 -11.04 3.11
N MET A 40 -8.18 -10.35 2.95
CA MET A 40 -7.54 -10.08 1.65
C MET A 40 -7.19 -11.36 0.88
N ILE A 41 -6.85 -12.45 1.57
CA ILE A 41 -6.56 -13.75 0.95
C ILE A 41 -7.82 -14.60 0.81
N ALA A 42 -8.65 -14.65 1.86
CA ALA A 42 -9.81 -15.51 1.90
C ALA A 42 -10.87 -15.10 0.87
N LEU A 43 -11.06 -13.80 0.63
CA LEU A 43 -12.13 -13.28 -0.20
C LEU A 43 -11.92 -13.59 -1.70
N PRO A 44 -10.75 -13.32 -2.34
CA PRO A 44 -10.49 -13.76 -3.72
C PRO A 44 -10.56 -15.28 -3.88
N LEU A 45 -10.07 -16.05 -2.90
CA LEU A 45 -10.15 -17.50 -2.91
C LEU A 45 -11.60 -17.99 -2.87
N GLN A 46 -12.46 -17.38 -2.06
CA GLN A 46 -13.87 -17.75 -2.00
C GLN A 46 -14.58 -17.42 -3.32
N ILE A 47 -14.31 -16.26 -3.93
CA ILE A 47 -14.85 -15.93 -5.25
C ILE A 47 -14.40 -16.95 -6.29
N LYS A 48 -13.11 -17.33 -6.28
CA LYS A 48 -12.61 -18.38 -7.15
C LYS A 48 -13.34 -19.70 -6.93
N HIS A 49 -13.49 -20.16 -5.68
CA HIS A 49 -14.20 -21.40 -5.38
C HIS A 49 -15.66 -21.41 -5.86
N LEU A 50 -16.34 -20.26 -5.83
CA LEU A 50 -17.74 -20.13 -6.26
C LEU A 50 -17.91 -20.01 -7.77
N THR A 51 -16.89 -19.49 -8.50
CA THR A 51 -17.08 -19.10 -9.90
C THR A 51 -16.08 -19.76 -10.86
N ASP A 52 -14.93 -20.19 -10.34
CA ASP A 52 -13.75 -20.64 -11.11
C ASP A 52 -13.36 -19.67 -12.25
N SER A 53 -13.63 -18.36 -12.06
CA SER A 53 -13.47 -17.32 -13.05
C SER A 53 -12.45 -16.28 -12.64
N PRO A 54 -11.30 -16.17 -13.36
CA PRO A 54 -10.34 -15.08 -13.13
C PRO A 54 -10.95 -13.69 -13.31
N LEU A 55 -11.93 -13.56 -14.23
CA LEU A 55 -12.65 -12.31 -14.45
C LEU A 55 -13.47 -11.93 -13.21
N ALA A 56 -14.14 -12.88 -12.57
CA ALA A 56 -14.90 -12.63 -11.36
C ALA A 56 -13.98 -12.14 -10.22
N VAL A 57 -12.83 -12.77 -10.02
CA VAL A 57 -11.86 -12.32 -9.01
C VAL A 57 -11.30 -10.94 -9.38
N GLY A 58 -10.95 -10.70 -10.63
CA GLY A 58 -10.46 -9.39 -11.12
C GLY A 58 -11.49 -8.26 -10.98
N ALA A 59 -12.78 -8.56 -11.10
CA ALA A 59 -13.88 -7.60 -10.96
C ALA A 59 -13.94 -6.96 -9.56
N MET A 60 -13.35 -7.60 -8.54
CA MET A 60 -13.16 -6.96 -7.22
C MET A 60 -12.46 -5.62 -7.34
N GLY A 61 -11.40 -5.53 -8.14
CA GLY A 61 -10.68 -4.28 -8.36
C GLY A 61 -11.57 -3.15 -8.87
N ALA A 62 -12.51 -3.44 -9.78
CA ALA A 62 -13.47 -2.45 -10.27
C ALA A 62 -14.45 -2.01 -9.17
N VAL A 63 -14.93 -2.97 -8.38
CA VAL A 63 -15.89 -2.71 -7.30
C VAL A 63 -15.24 -1.91 -6.16
N GLU A 64 -13.99 -2.17 -5.84
CA GLU A 64 -13.24 -1.47 -4.80
C GLU A 64 -12.80 -0.06 -5.22
N LEU A 65 -12.56 0.16 -6.52
CA LEU A 65 -11.98 1.39 -7.06
C LEU A 65 -12.84 2.63 -6.75
N VAL A 66 -14.14 2.57 -7.04
CA VAL A 66 -15.04 3.72 -6.87
C VAL A 66 -15.16 4.14 -5.40
N PRO A 67 -15.45 3.21 -4.46
CA PRO A 67 -15.46 3.55 -3.04
C PRO A 67 -14.11 4.07 -2.53
N LEU A 68 -12.98 3.48 -2.96
CA LEU A 68 -11.65 3.91 -2.57
C LEU A 68 -11.41 5.39 -2.91
N VAL A 69 -11.70 5.78 -4.16
CA VAL A 69 -11.49 7.15 -4.63
C VAL A 69 -12.43 8.12 -3.92
N VAL A 70 -13.73 7.81 -3.90
CA VAL A 70 -14.74 8.69 -3.32
C VAL A 70 -14.50 8.90 -1.82
N PHE A 71 -14.38 7.82 -1.07
CA PHE A 71 -14.25 7.88 0.38
C PHE A 71 -12.83 8.22 0.84
N GLY A 72 -11.80 7.94 0.04
CA GLY A 72 -10.44 8.41 0.28
C GLY A 72 -10.33 9.94 0.21
N LEU A 73 -10.94 10.55 -0.80
CA LEU A 73 -11.01 12.01 -0.93
C LEU A 73 -11.89 12.65 0.15
N TYR A 74 -13.04 12.06 0.45
CA TYR A 74 -13.95 12.53 1.48
C TYR A 74 -13.41 12.34 2.89
N GLY A 75 -12.65 11.26 3.12
CA GLY A 75 -12.09 10.89 4.41
C GLY A 75 -11.17 11.95 5.02
N GLY A 76 -10.37 12.63 4.20
CA GLY A 76 -9.53 13.73 4.65
C GLY A 76 -10.35 14.89 5.24
N ALA A 77 -11.38 15.35 4.51
CA ALA A 77 -12.27 16.39 4.98
C ALA A 77 -13.05 16.00 6.25
N LEU A 78 -13.46 14.75 6.33
CA LEU A 78 -14.18 14.23 7.50
C LEU A 78 -13.29 14.10 8.72
N ALA A 79 -12.03 13.65 8.57
CA ALA A 79 -11.06 13.52 9.65
C ALA A 79 -10.72 14.88 10.33
N ASP A 80 -10.84 15.97 9.57
CA ASP A 80 -10.64 17.32 10.13
C ASP A 80 -11.89 17.86 10.84
N ALA A 81 -13.08 17.40 10.46
CA ALA A 81 -14.36 17.88 10.98
C ALA A 81 -14.87 17.13 12.21
N VAL A 82 -14.43 15.87 12.41
CA VAL A 82 -14.93 15.00 13.49
C VAL A 82 -13.83 14.58 14.46
N ASP A 83 -14.24 14.03 15.61
CA ASP A 83 -13.30 13.39 16.55
C ASP A 83 -12.65 12.17 15.88
N ARG A 84 -11.31 12.20 15.74
CA ARG A 84 -10.53 11.17 15.04
C ARG A 84 -10.66 9.79 15.68
N ARG A 85 -10.72 9.72 17.01
CA ARG A 85 -10.98 8.49 17.74
C ARG A 85 -12.35 7.90 17.37
N ARG A 86 -13.40 8.73 17.32
CA ARG A 86 -14.75 8.27 16.93
C ARG A 86 -14.76 7.76 15.49
N MET A 87 -14.08 8.45 14.61
CA MET A 87 -13.98 8.03 13.20
C MET A 87 -13.29 6.67 13.07
N ILE A 88 -12.15 6.45 13.74
CA ILE A 88 -11.45 5.16 13.77
C ILE A 88 -12.34 4.08 14.39
N LEU A 89 -13.00 4.38 15.53
CA LEU A 89 -13.88 3.42 16.19
C LEU A 89 -15.05 2.97 15.30
N LEU A 90 -15.71 3.92 14.61
CA LEU A 90 -16.84 3.61 13.74
C LEU A 90 -16.41 2.83 12.48
N THR A 91 -15.26 3.17 11.91
CA THR A 91 -14.71 2.44 10.76
C THR A 91 -14.28 1.03 11.14
N GLU A 92 -13.62 0.83 12.29
CA GLU A 92 -13.27 -0.51 12.81
C GLU A 92 -14.51 -1.36 13.11
N ALA A 93 -15.53 -0.77 13.73
CA ALA A 93 -16.79 -1.47 13.98
C ALA A 93 -17.48 -1.85 12.66
N GLY A 94 -17.48 -0.94 11.67
CA GLY A 94 -18.01 -1.22 10.34
C GLY A 94 -17.26 -2.35 9.63
N LEU A 95 -15.91 -2.34 9.68
CA LEU A 95 -15.08 -3.43 9.14
C LEU A 95 -15.38 -4.75 9.85
N GLY A 96 -15.58 -4.73 11.18
CA GLY A 96 -16.01 -5.91 11.94
C GLY A 96 -17.37 -6.45 11.51
N VAL A 97 -18.34 -5.57 11.24
CA VAL A 97 -19.67 -5.97 10.71
C VAL A 97 -19.52 -6.58 9.31
N LEU A 98 -18.73 -5.99 8.44
CA LEU A 98 -18.45 -6.54 7.11
C LEU A 98 -17.77 -7.91 7.19
N ALA A 99 -16.82 -8.09 8.10
CA ALA A 99 -16.19 -9.39 8.35
C ALA A 99 -17.20 -10.43 8.86
N LEU A 100 -18.15 -10.01 9.72
CA LEU A 100 -19.24 -10.88 10.18
C LEU A 100 -20.17 -11.30 9.03
N VAL A 101 -20.45 -10.41 8.08
CA VAL A 101 -21.23 -10.75 6.87
C VAL A 101 -20.49 -11.82 6.05
N LEU A 102 -19.15 -11.72 5.88
CA LEU A 102 -18.36 -12.75 5.21
C LEU A 102 -18.41 -14.08 5.95
N LEU A 103 -18.28 -14.05 7.28
CA LEU A 103 -18.34 -15.25 8.11
C LEU A 103 -19.70 -15.93 7.98
N VAL A 104 -20.78 -15.18 8.12
CA VAL A 104 -22.15 -15.72 7.99
C VAL A 104 -22.35 -16.32 6.60
N ASN A 105 -21.93 -15.60 5.55
CA ASN A 105 -22.01 -16.09 4.18
C ASN A 105 -21.19 -17.38 3.97
N ALA A 106 -20.01 -17.50 4.55
CA ALA A 106 -19.17 -18.68 4.43
C ALA A 106 -19.70 -19.90 5.20
N LEU A 107 -20.60 -19.69 6.17
CA LEU A 107 -21.27 -20.75 6.94
C LEU A 107 -22.57 -21.22 6.30
N LEU A 108 -23.05 -20.55 5.25
CA LEU A 108 -24.24 -21.01 4.52
C LEU A 108 -23.94 -22.33 3.79
N PRO A 109 -24.93 -23.23 3.66
CA PRO A 109 -24.78 -24.43 2.82
C PRO A 109 -24.37 -24.09 1.38
N ASP A 110 -24.98 -23.04 0.82
CA ASP A 110 -24.70 -22.47 -0.51
C ASP A 110 -24.28 -21.00 -0.35
N PRO A 111 -22.97 -20.71 -0.23
CA PRO A 111 -22.49 -19.34 -0.09
C PRO A 111 -22.82 -18.48 -1.32
N LEU A 112 -23.25 -17.25 -1.08
CA LEU A 112 -23.66 -16.31 -2.12
C LEU A 112 -22.45 -15.49 -2.62
N LEU A 113 -22.42 -15.18 -3.91
CA LEU A 113 -21.34 -14.41 -4.54
C LEU A 113 -21.48 -12.89 -4.28
N TRP A 114 -22.69 -12.33 -4.36
CA TRP A 114 -22.90 -10.88 -4.27
C TRP A 114 -22.44 -10.24 -2.93
N PRO A 115 -22.56 -10.91 -1.74
CA PRO A 115 -22.08 -10.31 -0.49
C PRO A 115 -20.57 -10.08 -0.50
N LEU A 116 -19.79 -10.90 -1.21
CA LEU A 116 -18.34 -10.78 -1.31
C LEU A 116 -17.97 -9.45 -1.97
N TYR A 117 -18.64 -9.06 -3.05
CA TYR A 117 -18.42 -7.79 -3.72
C TYR A 117 -18.91 -6.58 -2.89
N VAL A 118 -20.06 -6.69 -2.24
CA VAL A 118 -20.58 -5.63 -1.37
C VAL A 118 -19.61 -5.38 -0.23
N VAL A 119 -19.08 -6.45 0.38
CA VAL A 119 -18.09 -6.34 1.45
C VAL A 119 -16.79 -5.76 0.92
N ALA A 120 -16.29 -6.18 -0.24
CA ALA A 120 -15.09 -5.61 -0.85
C ALA A 120 -15.23 -4.07 -1.05
N ALA A 121 -16.37 -3.62 -1.59
CA ALA A 121 -16.69 -2.20 -1.73
C ALA A 121 -16.72 -1.48 -0.36
N GLY A 122 -17.38 -2.09 0.63
CA GLY A 122 -17.49 -1.55 1.98
C GLY A 122 -16.16 -1.43 2.70
N VAL A 123 -15.32 -2.46 2.61
CA VAL A 123 -13.94 -2.46 3.16
C VAL A 123 -13.11 -1.35 2.52
N SER A 124 -13.19 -1.20 1.19
CA SER A 124 -12.49 -0.16 0.46
C SER A 124 -12.95 1.25 0.87
N ALA A 125 -14.26 1.46 1.03
CA ALA A 125 -14.85 2.72 1.51
C ALA A 125 -14.38 3.07 2.93
N LEU A 126 -14.51 2.13 3.87
CA LEU A 126 -14.15 2.35 5.27
C LEU A 126 -12.65 2.56 5.45
N SER A 127 -11.82 1.84 4.70
CA SER A 127 -10.36 2.01 4.71
C SER A 127 -9.95 3.38 4.16
N GLY A 128 -10.60 3.84 3.10
CA GLY A 128 -10.39 5.19 2.55
C GLY A 128 -10.74 6.29 3.56
N LEU A 129 -11.84 6.13 4.29
CA LEU A 129 -12.22 7.06 5.37
C LEU A 129 -11.24 7.02 6.55
N GLN A 130 -10.78 5.84 6.95
CA GLN A 130 -10.01 5.63 8.17
C GLN A 130 -8.59 6.18 8.10
N ARG A 131 -7.92 6.03 6.96
CA ARG A 131 -6.50 6.31 6.79
C ARG A 131 -6.09 7.73 7.21
N PRO A 132 -6.76 8.82 6.76
CA PRO A 132 -6.42 10.17 7.18
C PRO A 132 -6.58 10.40 8.69
N ALA A 133 -7.58 9.74 9.31
CA ALA A 133 -7.81 9.84 10.75
C ALA A 133 -6.68 9.17 11.56
N LEU A 134 -6.16 8.02 11.11
CA LEU A 134 -5.03 7.34 11.72
C LEU A 134 -3.75 8.17 11.64
N ASP A 135 -3.43 8.74 10.48
CA ASP A 135 -2.24 9.56 10.26
C ASP A 135 -2.29 10.84 11.13
N SER A 136 -3.45 11.50 11.16
CA SER A 136 -3.67 12.70 11.99
C SER A 136 -3.62 12.39 13.49
N LEU A 137 -4.17 11.23 13.92
CA LEU A 137 -4.12 10.83 15.33
C LEU A 137 -2.68 10.53 15.76
N MET A 138 -1.92 9.81 14.91
CA MET A 138 -0.51 9.50 15.18
C MET A 138 0.31 10.77 15.40
N ALA A 139 0.19 11.76 14.51
CA ALA A 139 0.90 13.02 14.62
C ALA A 139 0.56 13.81 15.91
N ARG A 140 -0.63 13.58 16.47
CA ARG A 140 -1.10 14.25 17.69
C ARG A 140 -0.64 13.60 19.00
N ILE A 141 -0.59 12.25 19.03
CA ILE A 141 -0.31 11.50 20.28
C ILE A 141 1.18 11.29 20.51
N VAL A 142 2.01 11.45 19.47
CA VAL A 142 3.45 11.26 19.54
C VAL A 142 4.15 12.61 19.68
N PRO A 143 5.08 12.79 20.64
CA PRO A 143 5.93 13.98 20.72
C PRO A 143 6.70 14.22 19.42
N HIS A 144 6.92 15.48 19.07
CA HIS A 144 7.52 15.86 17.77
C HIS A 144 8.91 15.22 17.55
N ASP A 145 9.72 15.16 18.60
CA ASP A 145 11.06 14.51 18.59
C ASP A 145 11.02 12.99 18.38
N GLN A 146 9.86 12.36 18.60
CA GLN A 146 9.66 10.90 18.47
C GLN A 146 8.87 10.50 17.23
N LEU A 147 8.41 11.44 16.38
CA LEU A 147 7.61 11.15 15.20
C LEU A 147 8.34 10.22 14.20
N THR A 148 9.63 10.42 14.00
CA THR A 148 10.45 9.57 13.13
C THR A 148 10.52 8.13 13.65
N ALA A 149 10.71 7.95 14.97
CA ALA A 149 10.74 6.64 15.60
C ALA A 149 9.37 5.95 15.51
N ALA A 150 8.29 6.68 15.74
CA ALA A 150 6.92 6.17 15.60
C ALA A 150 6.60 5.76 14.15
N ALA A 151 7.01 6.55 13.17
CA ALA A 151 6.86 6.20 11.75
C ALA A 151 7.65 4.93 11.38
N ALA A 152 8.89 4.79 11.88
CA ALA A 152 9.71 3.60 11.67
C ALA A 152 9.05 2.34 12.28
N LEU A 153 8.54 2.44 13.51
CA LEU A 153 7.82 1.33 14.17
C LEU A 153 6.55 0.94 13.41
N ASN A 154 5.79 1.91 12.89
CA ASN A 154 4.64 1.64 12.05
C ASN A 154 5.01 0.97 10.72
N GLY A 155 6.10 1.41 10.10
CA GLY A 155 6.63 0.78 8.89
C GLY A 155 7.02 -0.68 9.15
N LEU A 156 7.71 -0.98 10.25
CA LEU A 156 8.05 -2.35 10.66
C LEU A 156 6.80 -3.19 10.92
N ARG A 157 5.81 -2.65 11.62
CA ARG A 157 4.53 -3.30 11.86
C ARG A 157 3.82 -3.66 10.56
N TYR A 158 3.76 -2.69 9.62
CA TYR A 158 3.16 -2.91 8.30
C TYR A 158 3.90 -4.02 7.55
N GLN A 159 5.23 -3.96 7.50
CA GLN A 159 6.06 -4.92 6.79
C GLN A 159 5.92 -6.34 7.38
N PHE A 160 5.92 -6.44 8.72
CA PHE A 160 5.68 -7.72 9.39
C PHE A 160 4.28 -8.26 9.09
N GLY A 161 3.25 -7.41 9.14
CA GLY A 161 1.89 -7.76 8.76
C GLY A 161 1.77 -8.22 7.30
N ALA A 162 2.44 -7.53 6.38
CA ALA A 162 2.42 -7.86 4.95
C ALA A 162 3.13 -9.18 4.61
N ILE A 163 4.03 -9.65 5.46
CA ILE A 163 4.69 -10.96 5.31
C ILE A 163 3.93 -12.05 6.07
N ALA A 164 3.75 -11.87 7.37
CA ALA A 164 3.16 -12.90 8.22
C ALA A 164 1.65 -13.06 8.01
N GLY A 165 0.93 -11.97 7.72
CA GLY A 165 -0.53 -11.98 7.52
C GLY A 165 -0.95 -12.91 6.38
N PRO A 166 -0.49 -12.67 5.13
CA PRO A 166 -0.83 -13.53 4.01
C PRO A 166 -0.34 -14.98 4.19
N ALA A 167 0.87 -15.19 4.75
CA ALA A 167 1.39 -16.52 4.99
C ALA A 167 0.48 -17.30 5.95
N LEU A 168 0.07 -16.70 7.06
CA LEU A 168 -0.86 -17.31 8.01
C LEU A 168 -2.28 -17.48 7.41
N ALA A 169 -2.75 -16.50 6.64
CA ALA A 169 -4.04 -16.58 5.99
C ALA A 169 -4.13 -17.76 5.01
N GLY A 170 -3.09 -17.96 4.20
CA GLY A 170 -3.01 -19.10 3.29
C GLY A 170 -3.08 -20.45 4.04
N VAL A 171 -2.35 -20.58 5.14
CA VAL A 171 -2.39 -21.77 6.01
C VAL A 171 -3.79 -21.96 6.62
N VAL A 172 -4.36 -20.92 7.21
CA VAL A 172 -5.69 -21.01 7.84
C VAL A 172 -6.77 -21.42 6.83
N VAL A 173 -6.77 -20.79 5.63
CA VAL A 173 -7.76 -21.13 4.60
C VAL A 173 -7.55 -22.55 4.08
N ALA A 174 -6.29 -22.98 3.87
CA ALA A 174 -5.99 -24.31 3.34
C ALA A 174 -6.40 -25.44 4.30
N PHE A 175 -6.19 -25.27 5.62
CA PHE A 175 -6.46 -26.31 6.62
C PHE A 175 -7.80 -26.19 7.33
N ALA A 176 -8.34 -24.98 7.46
CA ALA A 176 -9.55 -24.73 8.26
C ALA A 176 -10.68 -24.01 7.46
N GLY A 177 -10.41 -23.68 6.20
CA GLY A 177 -11.41 -23.09 5.30
C GLY A 177 -11.65 -21.59 5.51
N HIS A 178 -12.54 -21.02 4.69
CA HIS A 178 -12.85 -19.59 4.65
C HIS A 178 -13.52 -19.11 5.95
N ALA A 179 -14.43 -19.90 6.54
CA ALA A 179 -15.11 -19.55 7.77
C ALA A 179 -14.14 -19.33 8.93
N ALA A 180 -13.10 -20.16 9.05
CA ALA A 180 -12.06 -19.97 10.06
C ALA A 180 -11.26 -18.67 9.84
N ALA A 181 -10.89 -18.36 8.61
CA ALA A 181 -10.21 -17.11 8.29
C ALA A 181 -11.06 -15.88 8.62
N TYR A 182 -12.34 -15.89 8.27
CA TYR A 182 -13.26 -14.80 8.62
C TYR A 182 -13.55 -14.73 10.12
N SER A 183 -13.55 -15.85 10.85
CA SER A 183 -13.65 -15.83 12.32
C SER A 183 -12.46 -15.11 12.95
N VAL A 184 -11.24 -15.39 12.48
CA VAL A 184 -10.03 -14.67 12.93
C VAL A 184 -10.15 -13.18 12.60
N THR A 185 -10.66 -12.84 11.42
CA THR A 185 -10.89 -11.44 11.00
C THR A 185 -11.89 -10.74 11.94
N VAL A 186 -13.02 -11.35 12.25
CA VAL A 186 -14.04 -10.82 13.18
C VAL A 186 -13.47 -10.61 14.57
N LEU A 187 -12.74 -11.60 15.11
CA LEU A 187 -12.09 -11.48 16.42
C LEU A 187 -11.02 -10.38 16.43
N GLY A 188 -10.28 -10.22 15.33
CA GLY A 188 -9.33 -9.15 15.14
C GLY A 188 -9.98 -7.78 15.21
N PHE A 189 -11.05 -7.53 14.44
CA PHE A 189 -11.78 -6.25 14.49
C PHE A 189 -12.46 -6.01 15.83
N LEU A 190 -12.99 -7.05 16.49
CA LEU A 190 -13.53 -6.91 17.83
C LEU A 190 -12.47 -6.48 18.84
N ALA A 191 -11.30 -7.09 18.82
CA ALA A 191 -10.18 -6.70 19.67
C ALA A 191 -9.72 -5.26 19.35
N SER A 192 -9.67 -4.88 18.07
CA SER A 192 -9.37 -3.53 17.61
C SER A 192 -10.35 -2.49 18.16
N VAL A 193 -11.66 -2.75 18.07
CA VAL A 193 -12.71 -1.89 18.65
C VAL A 193 -12.52 -1.73 20.15
N LEU A 194 -12.25 -2.81 20.89
CA LEU A 194 -12.00 -2.75 22.33
C LEU A 194 -10.76 -1.90 22.70
N LEU A 195 -9.71 -1.95 21.88
CA LEU A 195 -8.52 -1.09 22.03
C LEU A 195 -8.84 0.38 21.71
N CYS A 196 -9.61 0.65 20.64
CA CYS A 196 -10.06 1.99 20.28
C CYS A 196 -10.93 2.65 21.35
N LEU A 197 -11.76 1.87 22.05
CA LEU A 197 -12.58 2.37 23.17
C LEU A 197 -11.73 2.89 24.33
N ARG A 198 -10.48 2.44 24.44
CA ARG A 198 -9.54 2.85 25.49
C ARG A 198 -8.66 4.04 25.09
N LEU A 199 -8.68 4.47 23.82
CA LEU A 199 -7.98 5.67 23.35
C LEU A 199 -8.56 6.95 23.95
N SER A 200 -7.72 7.93 24.15
CA SER A 200 -8.17 9.27 24.59
C SER A 200 -8.96 9.98 23.48
N PRO A 201 -9.95 10.84 23.82
CA PRO A 201 -10.67 11.64 22.84
C PRO A 201 -9.71 12.54 22.03
N ALA A 202 -9.94 12.63 20.73
CA ALA A 202 -9.12 13.41 19.81
C ALA A 202 -9.98 14.40 19.00
N PRO A 203 -10.52 15.47 19.65
CA PRO A 203 -11.41 16.43 19.00
C PRO A 203 -10.73 17.14 17.84
N PRO A 204 -11.51 17.64 16.85
CA PRO A 204 -10.99 18.34 15.68
C PRO A 204 -10.19 19.59 16.08
N VAL A 205 -9.19 19.95 15.27
CA VAL A 205 -8.42 21.18 15.45
C VAL A 205 -9.23 22.34 14.89
N LYS A 206 -9.48 23.37 15.71
CA LYS A 206 -10.17 24.59 15.27
C LYS A 206 -9.29 25.33 14.27
N GLY A 207 -9.83 25.63 13.08
CA GLY A 207 -9.15 26.43 12.06
C GLY A 207 -8.28 25.65 11.08
N ALA A 208 -8.36 24.32 11.05
CA ALA A 208 -7.69 23.55 10.00
C ALA A 208 -8.30 23.88 8.62
N ASP A 209 -7.44 24.13 7.63
CA ASP A 209 -7.87 24.37 6.25
C ASP A 209 -8.57 23.10 5.72
N ARG A 210 -9.79 23.27 5.26
CA ARG A 210 -10.58 22.16 4.72
C ARG A 210 -9.95 21.67 3.41
N PRO A 211 -9.66 20.37 3.27
CA PRO A 211 -9.31 19.82 1.97
C PRO A 211 -10.37 20.23 0.95
N SER A 212 -9.97 20.88 -0.12
CA SER A 212 -10.89 21.33 -1.16
C SER A 212 -10.56 20.63 -2.47
N LEU A 213 -11.59 20.26 -3.25
CA LEU A 213 -11.42 19.75 -4.61
C LEU A 213 -10.56 20.70 -5.45
N ARG A 214 -10.66 22.01 -5.19
CA ARG A 214 -9.81 23.03 -5.80
C ARG A 214 -8.33 22.83 -5.46
N GLY A 215 -8.00 22.52 -4.19
CA GLY A 215 -6.62 22.20 -3.78
C GLY A 215 -6.06 20.98 -4.47
N ILE A 216 -6.88 19.93 -4.63
CA ILE A 216 -6.49 18.72 -5.38
C ILE A 216 -6.25 19.06 -6.85
N ALA A 217 -7.15 19.84 -7.46
CA ALA A 217 -7.00 20.28 -8.86
C ALA A 217 -5.75 21.17 -9.06
N GLU A 218 -5.42 22.03 -8.09
CA GLU A 218 -4.18 22.84 -8.11
C GLU A 218 -2.93 21.95 -8.00
N GLY A 219 -2.94 20.95 -7.10
CA GLY A 219 -1.88 19.95 -6.99
C GLY A 219 -1.70 19.15 -8.29
N ALA A 220 -2.81 18.70 -8.90
CA ALA A 220 -2.80 17.98 -10.17
C ALA A 220 -2.22 18.85 -11.30
N ARG A 221 -2.62 20.12 -11.39
CA ARG A 221 -2.07 21.07 -12.37
C ARG A 221 -0.59 21.29 -12.17
N TYR A 222 -0.13 21.40 -10.92
CA TYR A 222 1.28 21.52 -10.62
C TYR A 222 2.06 20.27 -11.04
N ALA A 223 1.61 19.06 -10.68
CA ALA A 223 2.23 17.81 -11.09
C ALA A 223 2.29 17.68 -12.62
N TRP A 224 1.20 18.06 -13.32
CA TRP A 224 1.13 18.03 -14.78
C TRP A 224 2.11 19.00 -15.45
N SER A 225 2.37 20.14 -14.82
CA SER A 225 3.33 21.14 -15.33
C SER A 225 4.80 20.74 -15.14
N ARG A 226 5.08 19.69 -14.35
CA ARG A 226 6.42 19.23 -14.01
C ARG A 226 6.70 17.85 -14.61
N PRO A 227 7.43 17.76 -15.74
CA PRO A 227 7.63 16.48 -16.44
C PRO A 227 8.28 15.39 -15.58
N VAL A 228 9.15 15.76 -14.62
CA VAL A 228 9.76 14.81 -13.68
C VAL A 228 8.72 14.20 -12.75
N LEU A 229 7.88 15.02 -12.13
CA LEU A 229 6.79 14.55 -11.24
C LEU A 229 5.76 13.72 -12.02
N LEU A 230 5.32 14.23 -13.17
CA LEU A 230 4.40 13.51 -14.05
C LEU A 230 4.97 12.14 -14.42
N GLY A 231 6.27 12.08 -14.73
CA GLY A 231 6.96 10.84 -15.05
C GLY A 231 6.94 9.83 -13.91
N THR A 232 7.15 10.28 -12.67
CA THR A 232 7.11 9.37 -11.50
C THR A 232 5.73 8.76 -11.32
N TYR A 233 4.65 9.56 -11.43
CA TYR A 233 3.27 9.06 -11.31
C TYR A 233 2.88 8.16 -12.49
N ALA A 234 3.26 8.53 -13.70
CA ALA A 234 2.93 7.76 -14.91
C ALA A 234 3.62 6.38 -14.91
N VAL A 235 4.90 6.32 -14.52
CA VAL A 235 5.63 5.05 -14.41
C VAL A 235 5.03 4.15 -13.34
N ASP A 236 4.67 4.69 -12.18
CA ASP A 236 4.02 3.95 -11.10
C ASP A 236 2.66 3.38 -11.54
N LEU A 237 1.81 4.24 -12.08
CA LEU A 237 0.49 3.83 -12.57
C LEU A 237 0.59 2.77 -13.67
N ALA A 238 1.52 2.92 -14.61
CA ALA A 238 1.75 1.94 -15.66
C ALA A 238 2.25 0.61 -15.10
N ALA A 239 3.21 0.63 -14.16
CA ALA A 239 3.74 -0.58 -13.53
C ALA A 239 2.64 -1.34 -12.78
N MET A 240 1.84 -0.64 -11.97
CA MET A 240 0.75 -1.22 -11.20
C MET A 240 -0.40 -1.70 -12.11
N PHE A 241 -0.74 -0.94 -13.16
CA PHE A 241 -1.79 -1.34 -14.10
C PHE A 241 -1.40 -2.60 -14.89
N PHE A 242 -0.20 -2.62 -15.46
CA PHE A 242 0.20 -3.74 -16.34
C PHE A 242 0.74 -4.95 -15.60
N ALA A 243 1.41 -4.78 -14.46
CA ALA A 243 2.11 -5.88 -13.79
C ALA A 243 1.68 -6.12 -12.34
N PHE A 244 0.40 -5.90 -12.00
CA PHE A 244 -0.17 -6.25 -10.69
C PHE A 244 -1.07 -7.48 -10.79
N PRO A 245 -0.57 -8.70 -10.52
CA PRO A 245 -1.27 -9.95 -10.82
C PRO A 245 -1.98 -10.56 -9.60
N ASN A 246 -2.18 -9.85 -8.50
CA ASN A 246 -2.67 -10.42 -7.23
C ASN A 246 -3.99 -11.19 -7.37
N ALA A 247 -4.93 -10.68 -8.20
CA ALA A 247 -6.22 -11.34 -8.43
C ALA A 247 -6.10 -12.75 -9.04
N ILE A 248 -5.01 -13.03 -9.73
CA ILE A 248 -4.81 -14.31 -10.43
C ILE A 248 -3.78 -15.24 -9.77
N TYR A 249 -3.23 -14.87 -8.60
CA TYR A 249 -2.39 -15.78 -7.80
C TYR A 249 -3.07 -17.10 -7.45
N PRO A 250 -4.37 -17.13 -7.06
CA PRO A 250 -5.04 -18.40 -6.78
C PRO A 250 -5.09 -19.36 -7.95
N PHE A 251 -5.17 -18.84 -9.18
CA PHE A 251 -5.20 -19.66 -10.40
C PHE A 251 -3.81 -20.19 -10.77
N LEU A 252 -2.77 -19.34 -10.61
CA LEU A 252 -1.39 -19.79 -10.84
C LEU A 252 -0.95 -20.84 -9.81
N ALA A 253 -1.39 -20.71 -8.56
CA ALA A 253 -1.12 -21.68 -7.51
C ALA A 253 -1.74 -23.06 -7.84
N ASP A 254 -2.96 -23.09 -8.39
CA ASP A 254 -3.60 -24.34 -8.86
C ASP A 254 -2.86 -24.93 -10.05
N GLU A 255 -2.51 -24.13 -11.06
CA GLU A 255 -1.76 -24.60 -12.23
C GLU A 255 -0.38 -25.20 -11.89
N LEU A 256 0.14 -24.89 -10.71
CA LEU A 256 1.42 -25.38 -10.19
C LEU A 256 1.27 -26.47 -9.14
N ASP A 257 0.05 -26.95 -8.85
CA ASP A 257 -0.26 -27.87 -7.75
C ASP A 257 0.30 -27.39 -6.41
N ALA A 258 0.31 -26.07 -6.18
CA ALA A 258 0.97 -25.40 -5.08
C ALA A 258 0.04 -24.45 -4.29
N VAL A 259 -1.22 -24.82 -4.08
CA VAL A 259 -2.20 -24.03 -3.31
C VAL A 259 -1.70 -23.68 -1.92
N TRP A 260 -0.92 -24.59 -1.31
CA TRP A 260 -0.27 -24.36 0.00
C TRP A 260 0.65 -23.14 0.01
N ALA A 261 1.23 -22.77 -1.15
CA ALA A 261 2.16 -21.67 -1.28
C ALA A 261 1.47 -20.31 -1.58
N LEU A 262 0.16 -20.28 -1.71
CA LEU A 262 -0.57 -19.04 -2.06
C LEU A 262 -0.27 -17.90 -1.09
N GLY A 263 -0.29 -18.15 0.21
CA GLY A 263 0.08 -17.15 1.21
C GLY A 263 1.52 -16.65 1.04
N LEU A 264 2.44 -17.53 0.63
CA LEU A 264 3.83 -17.18 0.32
C LEU A 264 3.94 -16.34 -0.96
N MET A 265 3.09 -16.57 -1.97
CA MET A 265 3.06 -15.74 -3.18
C MET A 265 2.68 -14.29 -2.85
N TYR A 266 1.68 -14.08 -2.00
CA TYR A 266 1.32 -12.74 -1.52
C TYR A 266 2.39 -12.10 -0.63
N ALA A 267 3.10 -12.88 0.18
CA ALA A 267 4.16 -12.41 1.07
C ALA A 267 5.49 -12.13 0.34
N ALA A 268 5.75 -12.81 -0.77
CA ALA A 268 7.05 -12.79 -1.46
C ALA A 268 7.48 -11.38 -1.86
N GLY A 269 6.57 -10.56 -2.39
CA GLY A 269 6.87 -9.17 -2.73
C GLY A 269 7.30 -8.35 -1.52
N ALA A 270 6.62 -8.51 -0.39
CA ALA A 270 6.97 -7.83 0.86
C ALA A 270 8.33 -8.28 1.40
N VAL A 271 8.67 -9.57 1.26
CA VAL A 271 10.00 -10.08 1.62
C VAL A 271 11.08 -9.42 0.76
N GLY A 272 10.89 -9.37 -0.55
CA GLY A 272 11.82 -8.69 -1.46
C GLY A 272 12.00 -7.21 -1.14
N SER A 273 10.92 -6.50 -0.89
CA SER A 273 10.93 -5.09 -0.47
C SER A 273 11.68 -4.90 0.85
N LEU A 274 11.46 -5.79 1.83
CA LEU A 274 12.15 -5.73 3.12
C LEU A 274 13.66 -5.93 2.96
N VAL A 275 14.08 -6.97 2.26
CA VAL A 275 15.51 -7.26 2.03
C VAL A 275 16.19 -6.08 1.36
N LEU A 276 15.57 -5.51 0.32
CA LEU A 276 16.14 -4.34 -0.34
C LEU A 276 16.14 -3.10 0.56
N GLY A 277 15.06 -2.87 1.29
CA GLY A 277 14.97 -1.76 2.24
C GLY A 277 16.09 -1.79 3.28
N MET A 278 16.41 -2.97 3.84
CA MET A 278 17.50 -3.16 4.80
C MET A 278 18.90 -2.91 4.17
N THR A 279 19.03 -3.12 2.88
CA THR A 279 20.29 -2.92 2.13
C THR A 279 20.32 -1.61 1.36
N SER A 280 19.36 -0.72 1.50
CA SER A 280 19.17 0.49 0.67
C SER A 280 20.17 1.61 0.92
N GLY A 281 21.12 1.48 1.86
CA GLY A 281 22.13 2.51 2.19
C GLY A 281 22.96 3.00 1.00
N TRP A 282 23.10 2.20 -0.07
CA TRP A 282 23.76 2.61 -1.30
C TRP A 282 22.98 3.69 -2.09
N MET A 283 21.66 3.77 -1.91
CA MET A 283 20.80 4.70 -2.65
C MET A 283 21.10 6.17 -2.31
N SER A 284 21.62 6.46 -1.11
CA SER A 284 22.05 7.81 -0.72
C SER A 284 23.21 8.35 -1.56
N ARG A 285 23.93 7.46 -2.26
CA ARG A 285 25.06 7.82 -3.15
C ARG A 285 24.64 7.99 -4.62
N VAL A 286 23.41 7.60 -4.94
CA VAL A 286 22.87 7.71 -6.31
C VAL A 286 22.30 9.11 -6.50
N ARG A 287 22.72 9.81 -7.56
CA ARG A 287 22.24 11.16 -7.90
C ARG A 287 21.06 11.12 -8.87
N ARG A 288 21.02 10.12 -9.75
CA ARG A 288 20.04 9.98 -10.83
C ARG A 288 18.84 9.15 -10.36
N HIS A 289 18.01 9.71 -9.48
CA HIS A 289 16.86 8.99 -8.93
C HIS A 289 15.82 8.63 -9.98
N GLY A 290 15.69 9.39 -11.08
CA GLY A 290 14.78 9.06 -12.16
C GLY A 290 15.14 7.76 -12.89
N LEU A 291 16.44 7.43 -13.03
CA LEU A 291 16.88 6.13 -13.53
C LEU A 291 16.50 4.99 -12.59
N LEU A 292 16.54 5.21 -11.27
CA LEU A 292 16.10 4.19 -10.29
C LEU A 292 14.62 3.90 -10.42
N VAL A 293 13.79 4.93 -10.66
CA VAL A 293 12.35 4.77 -10.87
C VAL A 293 12.07 3.87 -12.08
N VAL A 294 12.69 4.20 -13.22
CA VAL A 294 12.51 3.44 -14.48
C VAL A 294 13.07 2.02 -14.35
N PHE A 295 14.27 1.88 -13.80
CA PHE A 295 14.93 0.58 -13.62
C PHE A 295 14.14 -0.33 -12.67
N GLY A 296 13.71 0.20 -11.53
CA GLY A 296 12.93 -0.56 -10.55
C GLY A 296 11.59 -1.04 -11.13
N ALA A 297 10.88 -0.19 -11.88
CA ALA A 297 9.65 -0.54 -12.56
C ALA A 297 9.86 -1.58 -13.69
N ALA A 298 10.97 -1.50 -14.40
CA ALA A 298 11.32 -2.49 -15.42
C ALA A 298 11.67 -3.86 -14.78
N VAL A 299 12.42 -3.86 -13.67
CA VAL A 299 12.70 -5.09 -12.89
C VAL A 299 11.42 -5.71 -12.37
N TRP A 300 10.48 -4.90 -11.82
CA TRP A 300 9.16 -5.36 -11.43
C TRP A 300 8.44 -6.09 -12.59
N GLY A 301 8.34 -5.45 -13.76
CA GLY A 301 7.68 -6.02 -14.93
C GLY A 301 8.33 -7.30 -15.43
N LEU A 302 9.68 -7.33 -15.54
CA LEU A 302 10.44 -8.51 -15.96
C LEU A 302 10.28 -9.67 -14.98
N ALA A 303 10.31 -9.38 -13.69
CA ALA A 303 10.15 -10.39 -12.65
C ALA A 303 8.73 -10.99 -12.66
N VAL A 304 7.68 -10.16 -12.84
CA VAL A 304 6.31 -10.65 -13.01
C VAL A 304 6.19 -11.50 -14.29
N ALA A 305 6.81 -11.09 -15.40
CA ALA A 305 6.85 -11.91 -16.62
C ALA A 305 7.55 -13.24 -16.38
N GLY A 306 8.67 -13.23 -15.67
CA GLY A 306 9.43 -14.43 -15.28
C GLY A 306 8.60 -15.38 -14.39
N ALA A 307 7.80 -14.85 -13.47
CA ALA A 307 6.89 -15.64 -12.64
C ALA A 307 5.87 -16.40 -13.52
N GLY A 308 5.27 -15.72 -14.51
CA GLY A 308 4.33 -16.36 -15.45
C GLY A 308 4.95 -17.41 -16.37
N ALA A 309 6.23 -17.24 -16.72
CA ALA A 309 6.99 -18.19 -17.54
C ALA A 309 7.52 -19.39 -16.74
N SER A 310 7.51 -19.31 -15.40
CA SER A 310 8.10 -20.33 -14.52
C SER A 310 7.21 -21.56 -14.40
N SER A 311 7.84 -22.75 -14.37
CA SER A 311 7.15 -24.04 -14.19
C SER A 311 7.16 -24.55 -12.75
N GLY A 312 7.91 -23.91 -11.84
CA GLY A 312 8.04 -24.34 -10.46
C GLY A 312 7.75 -23.21 -9.47
N ILE A 313 7.08 -23.56 -8.37
CA ILE A 313 6.64 -22.56 -7.34
C ILE A 313 7.80 -21.77 -6.75
N TRP A 314 8.96 -22.42 -6.50
CA TRP A 314 10.11 -21.73 -5.90
C TRP A 314 10.67 -20.61 -6.79
N LEU A 315 10.68 -20.84 -8.12
CA LEU A 315 11.10 -19.82 -9.06
C LEU A 315 10.05 -18.69 -9.15
N VAL A 316 8.76 -19.02 -9.08
CA VAL A 316 7.68 -18.02 -8.97
C VAL A 316 7.88 -17.16 -7.73
N LEU A 317 8.10 -17.76 -6.55
CA LEU A 317 8.33 -17.02 -5.30
C LEU A 317 9.57 -16.12 -5.39
N LEU A 318 10.66 -16.62 -5.98
CA LEU A 318 11.86 -15.81 -6.22
C LEU A 318 11.56 -14.61 -7.14
N CYS A 319 10.89 -14.86 -8.26
CA CYS A 319 10.49 -13.80 -9.19
C CYS A 319 9.60 -12.75 -8.50
N LEU A 320 8.61 -13.16 -7.70
CA LEU A 320 7.76 -12.24 -6.96
C LEU A 320 8.54 -11.46 -5.89
N ALA A 321 9.53 -12.07 -5.23
CA ALA A 321 10.42 -11.36 -4.32
C ALA A 321 11.30 -10.33 -5.05
N VAL A 322 11.84 -10.68 -6.22
CA VAL A 322 12.59 -9.74 -7.08
C VAL A 322 11.68 -8.61 -7.57
N ALA A 323 10.43 -8.91 -7.90
CA ALA A 323 9.45 -7.88 -8.23
C ALA A 323 9.29 -6.89 -7.07
N GLY A 324 9.04 -7.37 -5.85
CA GLY A 324 8.91 -6.50 -4.69
C GLY A 324 10.16 -5.67 -4.40
N ALA A 325 11.35 -6.23 -4.63
CA ALA A 325 12.61 -5.47 -4.54
C ALA A 325 12.67 -4.36 -5.61
N GLY A 326 12.25 -4.64 -6.85
CA GLY A 326 12.14 -3.65 -7.93
C GLY A 326 11.18 -2.51 -7.58
N ASP A 327 10.00 -2.83 -7.05
CA ASP A 327 9.04 -1.81 -6.60
C ASP A 327 9.62 -0.93 -5.48
N MET A 328 10.33 -1.52 -4.52
CA MET A 328 10.99 -0.77 -3.46
C MET A 328 12.05 0.21 -4.00
N VAL A 329 12.86 -0.20 -5.00
CA VAL A 329 13.82 0.70 -5.68
C VAL A 329 13.09 1.86 -6.35
N SER A 330 12.04 1.56 -7.12
CA SER A 330 11.21 2.57 -7.80
C SER A 330 10.57 3.52 -6.79
N GLY A 331 9.97 2.97 -5.72
CA GLY A 331 9.29 3.74 -4.66
C GLY A 331 10.22 4.69 -3.92
N LEU A 332 11.41 4.23 -3.53
CA LEU A 332 12.43 5.07 -2.89
C LEU A 332 12.94 6.18 -3.83
N GLY A 333 13.14 5.86 -5.12
CA GLY A 333 13.47 6.85 -6.13
C GLY A 333 12.42 7.95 -6.27
N ARG A 334 11.12 7.55 -6.34
CA ARG A 334 9.97 8.48 -6.39
C ARG A 334 9.90 9.36 -5.14
N ALA A 335 9.93 8.74 -3.96
CA ALA A 335 9.87 9.47 -2.69
C ALA A 335 11.02 10.49 -2.55
N THR A 336 12.21 10.15 -3.03
CA THR A 336 13.35 11.06 -3.02
C THR A 336 13.13 12.26 -3.94
N ILE A 337 12.69 12.02 -5.20
CA ILE A 337 12.35 13.11 -6.14
C ILE A 337 11.29 14.02 -5.54
N TRP A 338 10.21 13.47 -4.99
CA TRP A 338 9.12 14.26 -4.37
C TRP A 338 9.62 15.13 -3.22
N ASN A 339 10.42 14.55 -2.33
CA ASN A 339 11.01 15.30 -1.21
C ASN A 339 11.98 16.40 -1.65
N GLN A 340 12.63 16.24 -2.80
CA GLN A 340 13.60 17.21 -3.34
C GLN A 340 12.95 18.31 -4.18
N THR A 341 11.79 18.05 -4.82
CA THR A 341 11.22 18.98 -5.82
C THR A 341 9.91 19.62 -5.38
N ILE A 342 9.12 18.99 -4.49
CA ILE A 342 7.82 19.52 -4.10
C ILE A 342 7.96 20.58 -2.99
N PRO A 343 7.44 21.82 -3.21
CA PRO A 343 7.38 22.87 -2.18
C PRO A 343 6.51 22.46 -0.98
N GLU A 344 6.78 22.98 0.21
CA GLU A 344 6.04 22.60 1.44
C GLU A 344 4.56 22.95 1.39
N GLU A 345 4.23 24.10 0.77
CA GLU A 345 2.85 24.58 0.63
C GLU A 345 1.97 23.65 -0.24
N LEU A 346 2.60 22.91 -1.16
CA LEU A 346 1.92 21.97 -2.08
C LEU A 346 2.00 20.51 -1.60
N ARG A 347 2.81 20.19 -0.60
CA ARG A 347 3.07 18.83 -0.15
C ARG A 347 1.80 18.09 0.23
N GLY A 348 0.91 18.73 1.01
CA GLY A 348 -0.38 18.12 1.38
C GLY A 348 -1.33 17.90 0.20
N ARG A 349 -1.31 18.80 -0.79
CA ARG A 349 -2.16 18.69 -2.00
C ARG A 349 -1.67 17.58 -2.92
N LEU A 350 -0.36 17.43 -3.06
CA LEU A 350 0.27 16.38 -3.88
C LEU A 350 0.25 15.02 -3.20
N ALA A 351 0.28 14.95 -1.86
CA ALA A 351 0.13 13.70 -1.12
C ALA A 351 -1.18 12.98 -1.46
N GLY A 352 -2.28 13.72 -1.70
CA GLY A 352 -3.54 13.14 -2.16
C GLY A 352 -3.41 12.47 -3.54
N ILE A 353 -2.67 13.08 -4.46
CA ILE A 353 -2.42 12.52 -5.81
C ILE A 353 -1.51 11.29 -5.70
N GLU A 354 -0.51 11.35 -4.84
CA GLU A 354 0.36 10.22 -4.54
C GLU A 354 -0.44 9.01 -4.05
N VAL A 355 -1.31 9.21 -3.05
CA VAL A 355 -2.22 8.16 -2.55
C VAL A 355 -3.08 7.58 -3.67
N LEU A 356 -3.65 8.42 -4.53
CA LEU A 356 -4.43 7.97 -5.68
C LEU A 356 -3.59 7.14 -6.65
N SER A 357 -2.35 7.54 -6.95
CA SER A 357 -1.45 6.83 -7.87
C SER A 357 -1.23 5.39 -7.43
N TYR A 358 -0.76 5.18 -6.21
CA TYR A 358 -0.45 3.83 -5.72
C TYR A 358 -1.68 3.03 -5.24
N SER A 359 -2.85 3.65 -5.14
CA SER A 359 -4.10 2.95 -4.77
C SER A 359 -4.94 2.57 -5.99
N VAL A 360 -5.07 3.46 -6.98
CA VAL A 360 -5.88 3.24 -8.19
C VAL A 360 -5.20 2.24 -9.14
N GLY A 361 -3.88 2.33 -9.28
CA GLY A 361 -3.10 1.45 -10.14
C GLY A 361 -3.33 -0.04 -9.88
N PRO A 362 -3.15 -0.53 -8.64
CA PRO A 362 -3.41 -1.92 -8.27
C PRO A 362 -4.84 -2.39 -8.58
N GLN A 363 -5.86 -1.56 -8.31
CA GLN A 363 -7.26 -1.94 -8.56
C GLN A 363 -7.53 -2.14 -10.06
N LEU A 364 -7.07 -1.19 -10.89
CA LEU A 364 -7.15 -1.34 -12.35
C LEU A 364 -6.31 -2.52 -12.84
N GLY A 365 -5.15 -2.78 -12.21
CA GLY A 365 -4.28 -3.91 -12.50
C GLY A 365 -4.96 -5.25 -12.24
N GLN A 366 -5.72 -5.38 -11.14
CA GLN A 366 -6.51 -6.57 -10.85
C GLN A 366 -7.58 -6.83 -11.93
N VAL A 367 -8.31 -5.79 -12.35
CA VAL A 367 -9.30 -5.89 -13.44
C VAL A 367 -8.62 -6.37 -14.73
N ARG A 368 -7.52 -5.72 -15.11
CA ARG A 368 -6.76 -6.10 -16.31
C ARG A 368 -6.27 -7.54 -16.21
N ALA A 369 -5.68 -7.93 -15.06
CA ALA A 369 -5.13 -9.27 -14.85
C ALA A 369 -6.23 -10.34 -14.94
N GLY A 370 -7.37 -10.15 -14.26
CA GLY A 370 -8.50 -11.06 -14.29
C GLY A 370 -9.13 -11.18 -15.69
N THR A 371 -9.32 -10.05 -16.40
CA THR A 371 -9.85 -10.03 -17.75
C THR A 371 -8.91 -10.75 -18.73
N MET A 372 -7.62 -10.44 -18.69
CA MET A 372 -6.64 -11.07 -19.56
C MET A 372 -6.51 -12.57 -19.29
N ALA A 373 -6.51 -12.97 -18.01
CA ALA A 373 -6.45 -14.38 -17.64
C ALA A 373 -7.69 -15.15 -18.12
N GLY A 374 -8.88 -14.53 -18.06
CA GLY A 374 -10.11 -15.12 -18.59
C GLY A 374 -10.10 -15.35 -20.11
N TRP A 375 -9.35 -14.53 -20.87
CA TRP A 375 -9.28 -14.66 -22.34
C TRP A 375 -8.10 -15.48 -22.83
N THR A 376 -6.94 -15.37 -22.20
CA THR A 376 -5.68 -15.93 -22.72
C THR A 376 -5.01 -16.92 -21.77
N GLY A 377 -5.59 -17.13 -20.59
CA GLY A 377 -5.04 -17.98 -19.53
C GLY A 377 -4.16 -17.24 -18.54
N THR A 378 -3.99 -17.85 -17.35
CA THR A 378 -3.32 -17.24 -16.19
C THR A 378 -1.87 -16.87 -16.50
N ARG A 379 -1.09 -17.81 -17.04
CA ARG A 379 0.34 -17.58 -17.36
C ARG A 379 0.52 -16.47 -18.37
N SER A 380 -0.34 -16.42 -19.41
CA SER A 380 -0.31 -15.36 -20.43
C SER A 380 -0.60 -13.99 -19.83
N ALA A 381 -1.49 -13.90 -18.84
CA ALA A 381 -1.79 -12.66 -18.14
C ALA A 381 -0.61 -12.17 -17.29
N PHE A 382 0.20 -13.08 -16.72
CA PHE A 382 1.43 -12.74 -15.99
C PHE A 382 2.52 -12.24 -16.94
N TRP A 383 2.97 -13.09 -17.87
CA TRP A 383 4.11 -12.71 -18.72
C TRP A 383 3.76 -11.57 -19.68
N GLY A 384 2.55 -11.57 -20.23
CA GLY A 384 2.08 -10.51 -21.12
C GLY A 384 1.91 -9.17 -20.38
N GLY A 385 1.37 -9.21 -19.16
CA GLY A 385 1.28 -8.04 -18.31
C GLY A 385 2.65 -7.49 -17.90
N GLY A 386 3.57 -8.38 -17.51
CA GLY A 386 4.95 -8.00 -17.17
C GLY A 386 5.70 -7.37 -18.34
N LEU A 387 5.60 -7.95 -19.54
CA LEU A 387 6.21 -7.39 -20.77
C LEU A 387 5.55 -6.06 -21.17
N ALA A 388 4.22 -5.94 -21.05
CA ALA A 388 3.52 -4.69 -21.30
C ALA A 388 3.94 -3.58 -20.32
N CYS A 389 4.22 -3.94 -19.05
CA CYS A 389 4.82 -3.02 -18.08
C CYS A 389 6.19 -2.52 -18.58
N VAL A 390 7.10 -3.41 -18.95
CA VAL A 390 8.43 -3.04 -19.44
C VAL A 390 8.32 -2.15 -20.68
N ALA A 391 7.45 -2.51 -21.63
CA ALA A 391 7.24 -1.74 -22.84
C ALA A 391 6.68 -0.33 -22.52
N SER A 392 5.68 -0.25 -21.64
CA SER A 392 5.08 1.03 -21.24
C SER A 392 6.09 1.93 -20.49
N VAL A 393 6.89 1.34 -19.59
CA VAL A 393 7.95 2.05 -18.88
C VAL A 393 9.02 2.56 -19.84
N ALA A 394 9.42 1.76 -20.84
CA ALA A 394 10.38 2.18 -21.87
C ALA A 394 9.82 3.33 -22.73
N VAL A 395 8.53 3.25 -23.12
CA VAL A 395 7.85 4.34 -23.86
C VAL A 395 7.79 5.61 -23.02
N LEU A 396 7.39 5.52 -21.75
CA LEU A 396 7.33 6.67 -20.84
C LEU A 396 8.71 7.28 -20.62
N ALA A 397 9.75 6.45 -20.50
CA ALA A 397 11.13 6.89 -20.40
C ALA A 397 11.60 7.66 -21.64
N ALA A 398 11.19 7.22 -22.84
CA ALA A 398 11.49 7.91 -24.10
C ALA A 398 10.70 9.22 -24.27
N LEU A 399 9.43 9.24 -23.84
CA LEU A 399 8.56 10.41 -23.93
C LEU A 399 8.88 11.49 -22.87
N LEU A 400 9.42 11.08 -21.73
CA LEU A 400 9.74 11.95 -20.60
C LEU A 400 11.24 11.91 -20.26
N PRO A 401 12.12 12.37 -21.18
CA PRO A 401 13.57 12.28 -21.00
C PRO A 401 14.07 13.06 -19.77
N LYS A 402 13.32 14.08 -19.31
CA LYS A 402 13.62 14.81 -18.07
C LYS A 402 13.56 13.94 -16.82
N LEU A 403 12.75 12.87 -16.82
CA LEU A 403 12.75 11.92 -15.71
C LEU A 403 14.07 11.16 -15.65
N ILE A 404 14.56 10.64 -16.80
CA ILE A 404 15.82 9.88 -16.85
C ILE A 404 17.02 10.77 -16.55
N SER A 405 17.02 12.01 -17.07
CA SER A 405 18.10 12.97 -16.87
C SER A 405 18.05 13.67 -15.52
N TYR A 406 17.03 13.40 -14.69
CA TYR A 406 16.93 13.99 -13.36
C TYR A 406 18.19 13.69 -12.54
N ASP A 407 18.83 14.77 -12.08
CA ASP A 407 19.98 14.73 -11.19
C ASP A 407 19.76 15.75 -10.05
N ALA A 408 19.84 15.28 -8.82
CA ALA A 408 19.57 16.08 -7.62
C ALA A 408 20.48 17.31 -7.47
N ASP A 409 21.68 17.30 -8.08
CA ASP A 409 22.63 18.38 -8.00
C ASP A 409 22.49 19.43 -9.14
N THR A 410 21.69 19.14 -10.18
CA THR A 410 21.54 20.01 -11.35
C THR A 410 20.10 20.40 -11.66
N ASP A 411 19.11 19.70 -11.09
CA ASP A 411 17.70 20.01 -11.30
C ASP A 411 17.30 21.33 -10.64
N GLU A 412 16.67 22.23 -11.40
CA GLU A 412 16.33 23.58 -10.94
C GLU A 412 15.37 23.58 -9.73
N ASP A 413 14.38 22.66 -9.70
CA ASP A 413 13.41 22.60 -8.61
C ASP A 413 14.07 22.04 -7.34
N ALA A 414 14.96 21.05 -7.48
CA ALA A 414 15.74 20.52 -6.38
C ALA A 414 16.69 21.57 -5.79
N LEU A 415 17.37 22.35 -6.66
CA LEU A 415 18.26 23.43 -6.22
C LEU A 415 17.48 24.56 -5.53
N ARG A 416 16.34 24.99 -6.09
CA ARG A 416 15.46 25.99 -5.46
C ARG A 416 15.00 25.55 -4.08
N ARG A 417 14.63 24.29 -3.95
CA ARG A 417 14.18 23.71 -2.68
C ARG A 417 15.31 23.64 -1.65
N ARG A 418 16.50 23.27 -2.08
CA ARG A 418 17.69 23.24 -1.23
C ARG A 418 18.03 24.64 -0.72
N ALA A 419 18.04 25.65 -1.60
CA ALA A 419 18.28 27.03 -1.23
C ALA A 419 17.20 27.57 -0.25
N ALA A 420 15.92 27.22 -0.46
CA ALA A 420 14.85 27.58 0.45
C ALA A 420 15.06 27.01 1.87
N ARG A 421 15.45 25.73 1.97
CA ARG A 421 15.76 25.10 3.28
C ARG A 421 16.98 25.69 3.96
N GLU A 422 17.99 26.08 3.21
CA GLU A 422 19.20 26.72 3.74
C GLU A 422 18.92 28.18 4.20
N ALA A 423 17.90 28.84 3.62
CA ALA A 423 17.46 30.18 4.00
C ALA A 423 16.50 30.20 5.20
N GLU A 424 15.86 29.07 5.55
CA GLU A 424 15.07 28.94 6.77
C GLU A 424 16.01 29.03 7.99
N PRO A 425 15.78 30.01 8.93
CA PRO A 425 16.62 30.08 10.13
C PRO A 425 16.49 28.76 10.88
N SER A 426 17.61 28.12 11.18
CA SER A 426 17.67 26.93 12.04
C SER A 426 17.02 27.29 13.38
N GLY A 427 15.73 27.00 13.51
CA GLY A 427 14.95 27.17 14.74
C GLY A 427 15.40 26.16 15.80
N VAL A 428 16.64 26.26 16.23
CA VAL A 428 17.10 25.72 17.51
C VAL A 428 16.92 26.85 18.51
N PRO A 429 15.94 26.81 19.43
CA PRO A 429 15.95 27.69 20.60
C PRO A 429 17.18 27.36 21.44
N ALA A 430 17.98 28.37 21.76
CA ALA A 430 19.13 28.29 22.64
C ALA A 430 18.76 27.77 24.04
#